data_ca2f4d825c58088cb50e1c3c03ad9ffd
#
_entry.id   ca2f4d825c58088cb50e1c3c03ad9ffd
#
_cell.length_a   1.000
_cell.length_b   1.000
_cell.length_c   1.000
_cell.angle_alpha   90.00
_cell.angle_beta   90.00
_cell.angle_gamma   90.00
#
_symmetry.space_group_name_H-M   'P 1'
#
loop_
_entity.id
_entity.type
_entity.pdbx_description
1 polymer ?
#
loop_
_entity_poly.entity_id
_entity_poly.type
_entity_poly.pdbx_seq_one_letter_code
_entity_poly.pdbx_strand_id
1 'polypeptide(L)'
;MSTLYIKPRERNLTTQTFYNDILFQIKPCFRHEYKNVEFDFNGLSSINPMVLPLLYTLGVELRKRGVCPILNIIPRLSDDDFSNISYFIEYSGFYELNRTYNQIHNDFDSCIFEIPYARGEIQRFDYIKVDYIEAKSASQKIYRKLEQFMSIFIKQAFGNLIPAYFKGYLEYENEVEEYIKLKFIEPLYQVALNSTVHSNAGCAVSISHVRKFNKLYVSLSDVGVGLGETLESKKSLIVGESTIKNEVKSTIFKLYELSNIDRDYKEMYMIIIALILRMTRLDGSDNECRDYGLISVIDFILQNNGYFRMHSNDTRIILSNRMYKYFNNKDILRLVDFLKREDKNLYRNMFFQGVHIDFELDLNNMSAHFWEETQKKIIERINAKNSNKMGGGIPQ
;
A
#
# COMPACT_ATOMS: atom_id res chain seq x y z
N MET A 1 -15.45 16.69 -29.76
CA MET A 1 -15.27 15.78 -28.59
C MET A 1 -14.36 16.52 -27.64
N SER A 2 -14.75 16.70 -26.37
CA SER A 2 -13.93 17.45 -25.43
C SER A 2 -12.86 16.54 -24.81
N THR A 3 -11.59 16.93 -24.92
CA THR A 3 -10.44 16.27 -24.26
C THR A 3 -9.93 17.19 -23.16
N LEU A 4 -9.73 16.65 -21.96
CA LEU A 4 -9.04 17.33 -20.87
C LEU A 4 -7.56 16.97 -20.91
N TYR A 5 -6.68 17.97 -20.91
CA TYR A 5 -5.23 17.79 -20.90
C TYR A 5 -4.70 17.96 -19.49
N ILE A 6 -3.97 16.97 -19.01
CA ILE A 6 -3.34 16.93 -17.70
C ILE A 6 -1.83 16.92 -17.90
N LYS A 7 -1.15 17.91 -17.34
CA LYS A 7 0.29 17.99 -17.38
C LYS A 7 0.85 18.23 -15.97
N PRO A 8 1.70 17.33 -15.45
CA PRO A 8 2.36 17.56 -14.17
C PRO A 8 3.17 18.88 -14.20
N ARG A 9 3.03 19.69 -13.17
CA ARG A 9 3.79 20.95 -13.02
C ARG A 9 5.22 20.69 -12.60
N GLU A 10 5.45 19.60 -11.87
CA GLU A 10 6.77 19.18 -11.43
C GLU A 10 7.33 18.10 -12.35
N ARG A 11 8.66 18.07 -12.49
CA ARG A 11 9.35 17.05 -13.28
C ARG A 11 9.43 15.68 -12.59
N ASN A 12 9.17 15.63 -11.28
CA ASN A 12 9.19 14.40 -10.49
C ASN A 12 7.77 14.08 -10.05
N LEU A 13 7.19 13.01 -10.57
CA LEU A 13 5.85 12.56 -10.17
C LEU A 13 5.96 11.69 -8.93
N THR A 14 5.69 12.30 -7.79
CA THR A 14 5.60 11.66 -6.47
C THR A 14 4.13 11.42 -6.10
N THR A 15 3.86 10.65 -5.03
CA THR A 15 2.49 10.54 -4.51
C THR A 15 1.96 11.92 -4.08
N GLN A 16 2.81 12.79 -3.56
CA GLN A 16 2.42 14.16 -3.21
C GLN A 16 2.01 14.98 -4.44
N THR A 17 2.80 14.94 -5.51
CA THR A 17 2.50 15.62 -6.78
C THR A 17 1.23 15.04 -7.41
N PHE A 18 1.03 13.71 -7.34
CA PHE A 18 -0.19 13.07 -7.81
C PHE A 18 -1.44 13.67 -7.13
N TYR A 19 -1.43 13.78 -5.80
CA TYR A 19 -2.58 14.32 -5.06
C TYR A 19 -2.77 15.82 -5.23
N ASN A 20 -1.69 16.60 -5.21
CA ASN A 20 -1.77 18.06 -5.23
C ASN A 20 -1.94 18.64 -6.63
N ASP A 21 -1.52 17.92 -7.65
CA ASP A 21 -1.49 18.44 -9.02
C ASP A 21 -2.37 17.61 -9.96
N ILE A 22 -2.12 16.30 -10.11
CA ILE A 22 -2.88 15.46 -11.05
C ILE A 22 -4.36 15.41 -10.66
N LEU A 23 -4.67 15.08 -9.39
CA LEU A 23 -6.07 15.01 -8.95
C LEU A 23 -6.75 16.37 -8.97
N PHE A 24 -6.02 17.45 -8.73
CA PHE A 24 -6.56 18.80 -8.86
C PHE A 24 -6.93 19.14 -10.30
N GLN A 25 -6.05 18.85 -11.26
CA GLN A 25 -6.29 19.12 -12.68
C GLN A 25 -7.43 18.25 -13.25
N ILE A 26 -7.59 17.01 -12.78
CA ILE A 26 -8.63 16.10 -13.27
C ILE A 26 -10.02 16.36 -12.67
N LYS A 27 -10.11 17.17 -11.62
CA LYS A 27 -11.38 17.51 -10.93
C LYS A 27 -12.52 17.91 -11.88
N PRO A 28 -12.30 18.63 -13.00
CA PRO A 28 -13.36 18.93 -13.95
C PRO A 28 -14.01 17.71 -14.57
N CYS A 29 -13.30 16.58 -14.77
CA CYS A 29 -13.87 15.35 -15.31
C CYS A 29 -14.98 14.75 -14.44
N PHE A 30 -15.01 15.07 -13.16
CA PHE A 30 -16.02 14.58 -12.24
C PHE A 30 -17.29 15.46 -12.23
N ARG A 31 -17.26 16.59 -12.94
CA ARG A 31 -18.35 17.57 -13.00
C ARG A 31 -18.88 17.81 -14.42
N HIS A 32 -18.06 17.56 -15.44
CA HIS A 32 -18.36 17.84 -16.83
C HIS A 32 -18.14 16.58 -17.68
N GLU A 33 -18.86 16.48 -18.79
CA GLU A 33 -18.72 15.39 -19.73
C GLU A 33 -17.49 15.59 -20.63
N TYR A 34 -16.39 14.92 -20.27
CA TYR A 34 -15.25 14.73 -21.15
C TYR A 34 -15.30 13.30 -21.71
N LYS A 35 -14.91 13.14 -22.97
CA LYS A 35 -14.74 11.80 -23.56
C LYS A 35 -13.36 11.24 -23.36
N ASN A 36 -12.35 12.13 -23.34
CA ASN A 36 -10.96 11.74 -23.18
C ASN A 36 -10.28 12.59 -22.10
N VAL A 37 -9.32 11.98 -21.44
CA VAL A 37 -8.34 12.65 -20.57
C VAL A 37 -6.96 12.25 -21.01
N GLU A 38 -6.16 13.21 -21.43
CA GLU A 38 -4.78 12.98 -21.88
C GLU A 38 -3.79 13.42 -20.81
N PHE A 39 -2.99 12.47 -20.32
CA PHE A 39 -1.90 12.70 -19.37
C PHE A 39 -0.58 12.88 -20.14
N ASP A 40 -0.07 14.08 -20.22
CA ASP A 40 1.22 14.39 -20.85
C ASP A 40 2.37 14.23 -19.85
N PHE A 41 3.02 13.07 -19.89
CA PHE A 41 4.17 12.75 -19.05
C PHE A 41 5.53 12.97 -19.73
N ASN A 42 5.54 13.56 -20.92
CA ASN A 42 6.77 13.78 -21.70
C ASN A 42 7.77 14.69 -20.99
N GLY A 43 7.33 15.56 -20.09
CA GLY A 43 8.21 16.48 -19.33
C GLY A 43 8.74 15.92 -18.02
N LEU A 44 8.37 14.69 -17.65
CA LEU A 44 8.82 14.09 -16.39
C LEU A 44 10.25 13.59 -16.47
N SER A 45 10.99 13.77 -15.38
CA SER A 45 12.33 13.21 -15.17
C SER A 45 12.29 11.92 -14.36
N SER A 46 11.27 11.75 -13.51
CA SER A 46 11.10 10.53 -12.71
C SER A 46 9.65 10.31 -12.27
N ILE A 47 9.29 9.04 -12.07
CA ILE A 47 8.04 8.62 -11.45
C ILE A 47 8.38 7.79 -10.23
N ASN A 48 7.78 8.14 -9.08
CA ASN A 48 7.88 7.30 -7.88
C ASN A 48 7.05 6.01 -8.09
N PRO A 49 7.60 4.82 -7.84
CA PRO A 49 6.88 3.55 -8.02
C PRO A 49 5.52 3.48 -7.33
N MET A 50 5.36 4.16 -6.20
CA MET A 50 4.09 4.22 -5.45
C MET A 50 2.96 4.91 -6.21
N VAL A 51 3.27 5.67 -7.26
CA VAL A 51 2.25 6.36 -8.09
C VAL A 51 1.60 5.40 -9.08
N LEU A 52 2.25 4.31 -9.46
CA LEU A 52 1.74 3.40 -10.48
C LEU A 52 0.38 2.75 -10.11
N PRO A 53 0.18 2.23 -8.88
CA PRO A 53 -1.14 1.77 -8.45
C PRO A 53 -2.19 2.88 -8.41
N LEU A 54 -1.81 4.11 -8.03
CA LEU A 54 -2.72 5.26 -8.03
C LEU A 54 -3.15 5.65 -9.46
N LEU A 55 -2.23 5.64 -10.40
CA LEU A 55 -2.55 5.87 -11.83
C LEU A 55 -3.50 4.80 -12.34
N TYR A 56 -3.21 3.52 -12.04
CA TYR A 56 -4.07 2.42 -12.43
C TYR A 56 -5.50 2.61 -11.94
N THR A 57 -5.68 2.86 -10.65
CA THR A 57 -7.02 3.02 -10.06
C THR A 57 -7.72 4.27 -10.56
N LEU A 58 -7.00 5.37 -10.81
CA LEU A 58 -7.53 6.56 -11.46
C LEU A 58 -8.03 6.26 -12.89
N GLY A 59 -7.26 5.50 -13.65
CA GLY A 59 -7.66 5.05 -14.99
C GLY A 59 -8.93 4.20 -14.95
N VAL A 60 -9.03 3.25 -14.00
CA VAL A 60 -10.23 2.44 -13.80
C VAL A 60 -11.45 3.32 -13.46
N GLU A 61 -11.27 4.30 -12.57
CA GLU A 61 -12.35 5.22 -12.18
C GLU A 61 -12.84 6.06 -13.39
N LEU A 62 -11.92 6.53 -14.23
CA LEU A 62 -12.26 7.24 -15.46
C LEU A 62 -13.04 6.36 -16.45
N ARG A 63 -12.58 5.12 -16.65
CA ARG A 63 -13.29 4.16 -17.54
C ARG A 63 -14.69 3.84 -17.03
N LYS A 64 -14.88 3.66 -15.73
CA LYS A 64 -16.20 3.47 -15.12
C LYS A 64 -17.15 4.64 -15.42
N ARG A 65 -16.64 5.84 -15.64
CA ARG A 65 -17.39 7.05 -16.01
C ARG A 65 -17.55 7.24 -17.52
N GLY A 66 -17.08 6.29 -18.32
CA GLY A 66 -17.12 6.38 -19.79
C GLY A 66 -16.09 7.35 -20.38
N VAL A 67 -15.05 7.70 -19.60
CA VAL A 67 -13.95 8.56 -20.03
C VAL A 67 -12.76 7.71 -20.44
N CYS A 68 -12.18 7.94 -21.61
CA CYS A 68 -10.98 7.27 -22.10
C CYS A 68 -9.72 7.98 -21.58
N PRO A 69 -8.94 7.39 -20.66
CA PRO A 69 -7.66 7.95 -20.28
C PRO A 69 -6.58 7.58 -21.29
N ILE A 70 -5.82 8.56 -21.72
CA ILE A 70 -4.69 8.44 -22.67
C ILE A 70 -3.42 8.82 -21.91
N LEU A 71 -2.42 7.95 -21.95
CA LEU A 71 -1.12 8.22 -21.34
C LEU A 71 -0.10 8.53 -22.44
N ASN A 72 0.24 9.81 -22.57
CA ASN A 72 1.18 10.29 -23.55
C ASN A 72 2.60 10.33 -22.97
N ILE A 73 3.45 9.44 -23.47
CA ILE A 73 4.83 9.25 -23.03
C ILE A 73 5.72 9.16 -24.27
N ILE A 74 6.86 9.88 -24.28
CA ILE A 74 7.84 9.75 -25.35
C ILE A 74 8.35 8.31 -25.41
N PRO A 75 8.26 7.64 -26.57
CA PRO A 75 8.74 6.29 -26.71
C PRO A 75 10.26 6.24 -26.52
N ARG A 76 10.74 5.11 -26.04
CA ARG A 76 12.16 4.83 -25.95
C ARG A 76 12.80 4.81 -27.36
N LEU A 77 13.89 5.55 -27.52
CA LEU A 77 14.54 5.68 -28.83
C LEU A 77 15.42 4.46 -29.16
N SER A 78 16.03 3.85 -28.13
CA SER A 78 16.87 2.66 -28.27
C SER A 78 16.75 1.75 -27.04
N ASP A 79 17.25 0.51 -27.15
CA ASP A 79 17.26 -0.43 -26.03
C ASP A 79 18.22 -0.01 -24.90
N ASP A 80 19.17 0.87 -25.21
CA ASP A 80 20.15 1.39 -24.25
C ASP A 80 19.68 2.68 -23.55
N ASP A 81 18.50 3.22 -23.88
CA ASP A 81 17.96 4.42 -23.25
C ASP A 81 17.22 4.08 -21.92
N PHE A 82 18.00 3.94 -20.87
CA PHE A 82 17.53 3.62 -19.52
C PHE A 82 17.07 4.83 -18.69
N SER A 83 17.24 6.04 -19.21
CA SER A 83 16.91 7.28 -18.48
C SER A 83 15.48 7.76 -18.68
N ASN A 84 14.72 7.11 -19.58
CA ASN A 84 13.41 7.56 -20.02
C ASN A 84 12.29 7.01 -19.11
N ILE A 85 11.27 7.83 -18.87
CA ILE A 85 10.04 7.45 -18.16
C ILE A 85 9.35 6.27 -18.86
N SER A 86 9.38 6.20 -20.16
CA SER A 86 8.87 5.07 -20.95
C SER A 86 9.52 3.75 -20.52
N TYR A 87 10.86 3.76 -20.37
CA TYR A 87 11.61 2.61 -19.88
C TYR A 87 11.13 2.19 -18.49
N PHE A 88 11.00 3.14 -17.56
CA PHE A 88 10.52 2.85 -16.21
C PHE A 88 9.13 2.22 -16.21
N ILE A 89 8.18 2.78 -16.97
CA ILE A 89 6.80 2.26 -17.03
C ILE A 89 6.77 0.90 -17.72
N GLU A 90 7.56 0.73 -18.79
CA GLU A 90 7.67 -0.54 -19.52
C GLU A 90 8.16 -1.68 -18.63
N TYR A 91 9.21 -1.46 -17.85
CA TYR A 91 9.84 -2.51 -17.05
C TYR A 91 9.26 -2.69 -15.63
N SER A 92 8.42 -1.77 -15.17
CA SER A 92 7.76 -1.88 -13.87
C SER A 92 6.67 -2.95 -13.81
N GLY A 93 6.18 -3.42 -14.96
CA GLY A 93 5.00 -4.27 -15.07
C GLY A 93 3.69 -3.48 -15.19
N PHE A 94 3.76 -2.15 -15.36
CA PHE A 94 2.56 -1.30 -15.48
C PHE A 94 1.77 -1.61 -16.76
N TYR A 95 2.42 -2.00 -17.83
CA TYR A 95 1.71 -2.36 -19.07
C TYR A 95 0.88 -3.64 -18.91
N GLU A 96 1.38 -4.64 -18.19
CA GLU A 96 0.59 -5.83 -17.88
C GLU A 96 -0.59 -5.50 -16.96
N LEU A 97 -0.33 -4.66 -15.95
CA LEU A 97 -1.38 -4.15 -15.09
C LEU A 97 -2.45 -3.40 -15.91
N ASN A 98 -2.04 -2.57 -16.85
CA ASN A 98 -2.92 -1.83 -17.74
C ASN A 98 -3.83 -2.74 -18.59
N ARG A 99 -3.35 -3.92 -18.99
CA ARG A 99 -4.11 -4.92 -19.75
C ARG A 99 -5.03 -5.79 -18.90
N THR A 100 -4.86 -5.84 -17.58
CA THR A 100 -5.72 -6.67 -16.72
C THR A 100 -7.19 -6.24 -16.73
N TYR A 101 -7.47 -5.00 -17.14
CA TYR A 101 -8.82 -4.50 -17.28
C TYR A 101 -9.66 -5.34 -18.26
N ASN A 102 -9.09 -5.79 -19.36
CA ASN A 102 -9.75 -6.63 -20.35
C ASN A 102 -10.21 -7.97 -19.77
N GLN A 103 -9.39 -8.55 -18.89
CA GLN A 103 -9.68 -9.83 -18.24
C GLN A 103 -10.84 -9.73 -17.25
N ILE A 104 -11.01 -8.54 -16.63
CA ILE A 104 -12.02 -8.31 -15.59
C ILE A 104 -13.38 -7.97 -16.22
N HIS A 105 -13.38 -7.23 -17.34
CA HIS A 105 -14.60 -6.67 -17.93
C HIS A 105 -15.06 -7.37 -19.22
N ASN A 106 -14.38 -8.47 -19.64
CA ASN A 106 -14.66 -9.21 -20.88
C ASN A 106 -14.68 -8.33 -22.15
N ASP A 107 -13.98 -7.23 -22.13
CA ASP A 107 -13.87 -6.29 -23.23
C ASP A 107 -12.48 -6.46 -23.87
N PHE A 108 -12.40 -7.26 -24.90
CA PHE A 108 -11.15 -7.73 -25.49
C PHE A 108 -10.28 -6.64 -26.12
N ASP A 109 -10.83 -5.45 -26.38
CA ASP A 109 -10.12 -4.36 -27.07
C ASP A 109 -9.73 -3.20 -26.16
N SER A 110 -10.14 -3.19 -24.88
CA SER A 110 -9.91 -2.06 -24.01
C SER A 110 -8.77 -2.28 -23.01
N CYS A 111 -7.73 -1.48 -23.11
CA CYS A 111 -6.80 -1.22 -22.01
C CYS A 111 -7.36 -0.12 -21.10
N ILE A 112 -6.89 -0.03 -19.85
CA ILE A 112 -7.27 1.09 -18.98
C ILE A 112 -6.82 2.39 -19.63
N PHE A 113 -5.52 2.54 -19.88
CA PHE A 113 -4.96 3.67 -20.62
C PHE A 113 -4.68 3.28 -22.06
N GLU A 114 -5.03 4.16 -22.98
CA GLU A 114 -4.46 4.12 -24.32
C GLU A 114 -3.05 4.69 -24.26
N ILE A 115 -2.07 3.87 -24.66
CA ILE A 115 -0.66 4.26 -24.70
C ILE A 115 -0.19 4.18 -26.17
N PRO A 116 -0.16 5.31 -26.90
CA PRO A 116 0.00 5.31 -28.36
C PRO A 116 1.28 4.65 -28.89
N TYR A 117 2.30 4.52 -28.04
CA TYR A 117 3.65 4.08 -28.46
C TYR A 117 4.18 2.88 -27.66
N ALA A 118 3.31 2.11 -26.99
CA ALA A 118 3.75 0.93 -26.25
C ALA A 118 4.35 -0.14 -27.17
N ARG A 119 5.57 -0.60 -26.90
CA ARG A 119 6.18 -1.75 -27.57
C ARG A 119 5.69 -3.07 -26.95
N GLY A 120 5.59 -4.13 -27.76
CA GLY A 120 4.82 -5.33 -27.42
C GLY A 120 5.45 -6.34 -26.45
N GLU A 121 6.76 -6.41 -26.28
CA GLU A 121 7.42 -7.39 -25.41
C GLU A 121 8.27 -6.71 -24.34
N ILE A 122 8.16 -7.20 -23.10
CA ILE A 122 8.67 -6.53 -21.92
C ILE A 122 9.57 -7.43 -21.13
N GLN A 123 10.81 -7.00 -20.92
CA GLN A 123 11.68 -7.52 -19.87
C GLN A 123 11.35 -6.79 -18.57
N ARG A 124 11.39 -7.47 -17.43
CA ARG A 124 11.02 -6.93 -16.12
C ARG A 124 12.24 -6.56 -15.30
N PHE A 125 12.16 -5.45 -14.57
CA PHE A 125 13.13 -5.18 -13.51
C PHE A 125 12.88 -6.07 -12.29
N ASP A 126 13.93 -6.65 -11.74
CA ASP A 126 13.85 -7.44 -10.51
C ASP A 126 13.63 -6.60 -9.25
N TYR A 127 13.75 -5.27 -9.32
CA TYR A 127 13.68 -4.36 -8.17
C TYR A 127 12.42 -3.47 -8.13
N ILE A 128 11.59 -3.52 -9.17
CA ILE A 128 10.26 -2.88 -9.20
C ILE A 128 9.26 -3.89 -9.70
N LYS A 129 8.18 -4.06 -8.96
CA LYS A 129 7.07 -4.87 -9.41
C LYS A 129 5.75 -4.21 -9.11
N VAL A 130 4.95 -4.08 -10.16
CA VAL A 130 3.54 -3.69 -10.09
C VAL A 130 2.71 -4.87 -10.56
N ASP A 131 1.67 -5.20 -9.82
CA ASP A 131 0.78 -6.30 -10.16
C ASP A 131 -0.63 -6.06 -9.63
N TYR A 132 -1.56 -6.92 -10.03
CA TYR A 132 -2.95 -6.87 -9.64
C TYR A 132 -3.34 -8.12 -8.84
N ILE A 133 -4.07 -7.90 -7.77
CA ILE A 133 -4.69 -8.95 -6.95
C ILE A 133 -6.20 -8.87 -7.19
N GLU A 134 -6.76 -9.92 -7.78
CA GLU A 134 -8.17 -10.00 -8.14
C GLU A 134 -9.08 -9.94 -6.90
N ALA A 135 -10.28 -9.38 -7.08
CA ALA A 135 -11.32 -9.41 -6.06
C ALA A 135 -11.63 -10.86 -5.63
N LYS A 136 -11.92 -11.04 -4.35
CA LYS A 136 -12.27 -12.35 -3.77
C LYS A 136 -11.22 -13.45 -4.00
N SER A 137 -9.98 -13.07 -4.25
CA SER A 137 -8.89 -14.05 -4.32
C SER A 137 -8.78 -14.85 -3.04
N ALA A 138 -8.51 -16.15 -3.16
CA ALA A 138 -8.26 -17.00 -2.00
C ALA A 138 -7.05 -16.47 -1.22
N SER A 139 -7.15 -16.46 0.11
CA SER A 139 -6.11 -15.97 1.03
C SER A 139 -4.72 -16.51 0.70
N GLN A 140 -4.63 -17.80 0.40
CA GLN A 140 -3.37 -18.45 0.04
C GLN A 140 -2.77 -17.93 -1.29
N LYS A 141 -3.62 -17.57 -2.28
CA LYS A 141 -3.16 -16.98 -3.56
C LYS A 141 -2.56 -15.59 -3.32
N ILE A 142 -3.21 -14.77 -2.47
CA ILE A 142 -2.72 -13.45 -2.10
C ILE A 142 -1.36 -13.57 -1.41
N TYR A 143 -1.28 -14.42 -0.40
CA TYR A 143 -0.06 -14.62 0.38
C TYR A 143 1.12 -15.05 -0.50
N ARG A 144 0.94 -16.10 -1.34
CA ARG A 144 1.98 -16.57 -2.26
C ARG A 144 2.45 -15.48 -3.23
N LYS A 145 1.53 -14.66 -3.74
CA LYS A 145 1.86 -13.58 -4.65
C LYS A 145 2.73 -12.52 -3.98
N LEU A 146 2.37 -12.12 -2.77
CA LEU A 146 3.15 -11.16 -1.97
C LEU A 146 4.50 -11.76 -1.55
N GLU A 147 4.54 -13.03 -1.18
CA GLU A 147 5.77 -13.74 -0.83
C GLU A 147 6.77 -13.73 -1.99
N GLN A 148 6.31 -14.06 -3.20
CA GLN A 148 7.14 -14.01 -4.41
C GLN A 148 7.72 -12.62 -4.65
N PHE A 149 6.92 -11.57 -4.43
CA PHE A 149 7.38 -10.19 -4.56
C PHE A 149 8.43 -9.84 -3.51
N MET A 150 8.14 -10.16 -2.27
CA MET A 150 8.99 -9.77 -1.15
C MET A 150 10.30 -10.55 -1.10
N SER A 151 10.34 -11.83 -1.52
CA SER A 151 11.56 -12.62 -1.47
C SER A 151 12.70 -12.01 -2.30
N ILE A 152 12.38 -11.48 -3.48
CA ILE A 152 13.34 -10.80 -4.34
C ILE A 152 13.86 -9.53 -3.66
N PHE A 153 12.95 -8.72 -3.10
CA PHE A 153 13.30 -7.46 -2.46
C PHE A 153 14.08 -7.64 -1.17
N ILE A 154 13.73 -8.64 -0.36
CA ILE A 154 14.44 -8.91 0.88
C ILE A 154 15.89 -9.28 0.60
N LYS A 155 16.16 -10.16 -0.35
CA LYS A 155 17.52 -10.49 -0.76
C LYS A 155 18.31 -9.28 -1.21
N GLN A 156 17.70 -8.40 -1.98
CA GLN A 156 18.37 -7.21 -2.51
C GLN A 156 18.53 -6.11 -1.45
N ALA A 157 17.50 -5.88 -0.65
CA ALA A 157 17.47 -4.79 0.33
C ALA A 157 18.25 -5.11 1.59
N PHE A 158 18.16 -6.34 2.08
CA PHE A 158 18.75 -6.75 3.36
C PHE A 158 19.99 -7.65 3.21
N GLY A 159 20.30 -8.15 2.01
CA GLY A 159 21.40 -9.08 1.79
C GLY A 159 22.76 -8.57 2.27
N ASN A 160 22.99 -7.26 2.28
CA ASN A 160 24.20 -6.64 2.81
C ASN A 160 24.09 -6.27 4.30
N LEU A 161 22.89 -6.02 4.79
CA LEU A 161 22.66 -5.60 6.18
C LEU A 161 22.61 -6.80 7.13
N ILE A 162 21.99 -7.91 6.70
CA ILE A 162 21.92 -9.14 7.49
C ILE A 162 23.30 -9.65 7.93
N PRO A 163 24.30 -9.82 7.03
CA PRO A 163 25.63 -10.26 7.44
C PRO A 163 26.33 -9.29 8.39
N ALA A 164 26.09 -7.99 8.30
CA ALA A 164 26.72 -7.00 9.16
C ALA A 164 26.28 -7.13 10.62
N TYR A 165 24.99 -7.44 10.85
CA TYR A 165 24.43 -7.61 12.19
C TYR A 165 24.55 -9.04 12.73
N PHE A 166 24.62 -10.04 11.85
CA PHE A 166 24.67 -11.47 12.22
C PHE A 166 26.00 -12.12 11.87
N LYS A 167 27.10 -11.33 11.74
CA LYS A 167 28.44 -11.86 11.51
C LYS A 167 28.79 -12.92 12.54
N GLY A 168 29.09 -14.14 12.09
CA GLY A 168 29.39 -15.30 12.94
C GLY A 168 28.20 -16.27 13.11
N TYR A 169 27.03 -15.96 12.57
CA TYR A 169 25.83 -16.81 12.63
C TYR A 169 25.37 -17.27 11.25
N LEU A 170 26.31 -17.65 10.37
CA LEU A 170 26.03 -18.08 8.99
C LEU A 170 25.02 -19.23 8.89
N GLU A 171 24.94 -20.09 9.93
CA GLU A 171 23.94 -21.16 10.01
C GLU A 171 22.49 -20.62 10.10
N TYR A 172 22.33 -19.32 10.32
CA TYR A 172 21.03 -18.69 10.59
C TYR A 172 20.54 -17.76 9.48
N GLU A 173 21.23 -17.66 8.36
CA GLU A 173 20.81 -16.76 7.24
C GLU A 173 19.37 -17.05 6.80
N ASN A 174 18.99 -18.31 6.70
CA ASN A 174 17.62 -18.69 6.32
C ASN A 174 16.59 -18.26 7.37
N GLU A 175 16.92 -18.36 8.67
CA GLU A 175 16.01 -17.94 9.75
C GLU A 175 15.84 -16.43 9.78
N VAL A 176 16.89 -15.68 9.50
CA VAL A 176 16.86 -14.21 9.38
C VAL A 176 15.99 -13.80 8.19
N GLU A 177 16.22 -14.42 7.02
CA GLU A 177 15.43 -14.16 5.83
C GLU A 177 13.94 -14.45 6.07
N GLU A 178 13.63 -15.59 6.66
CA GLU A 178 12.26 -15.99 7.02
C GLU A 178 11.60 -15.03 8.01
N TYR A 179 12.34 -14.61 9.05
CA TYR A 179 11.79 -13.65 10.02
C TYR A 179 11.51 -12.29 9.40
N ILE A 180 12.42 -11.76 8.57
CA ILE A 180 12.23 -10.49 7.87
C ILE A 180 11.08 -10.60 6.88
N LYS A 181 10.98 -11.70 6.13
CA LYS A 181 9.82 -11.95 5.25
C LYS A 181 8.51 -11.83 6.03
N LEU A 182 8.39 -12.52 7.17
CA LEU A 182 7.17 -12.47 7.97
C LEU A 182 6.84 -11.05 8.44
N LYS A 183 7.85 -10.26 8.85
CA LYS A 183 7.62 -8.87 9.29
C LYS A 183 7.10 -7.96 8.18
N PHE A 184 7.38 -8.23 6.91
CA PHE A 184 6.92 -7.43 5.77
C PHE A 184 5.70 -8.04 5.08
N ILE A 185 5.70 -9.36 4.86
CA ILE A 185 4.65 -10.03 4.09
C ILE A 185 3.33 -10.02 4.85
N GLU A 186 3.36 -10.37 6.13
CA GLU A 186 2.14 -10.48 6.93
C GLU A 186 1.34 -9.16 6.98
N PRO A 187 1.96 -8.01 7.29
CA PRO A 187 1.28 -6.73 7.20
C PRO A 187 0.71 -6.42 5.82
N LEU A 188 1.49 -6.64 4.76
CA LEU A 188 1.05 -6.39 3.38
C LEU A 188 -0.10 -7.32 2.97
N TYR A 189 -0.02 -8.58 3.40
CA TYR A 189 -1.08 -9.56 3.19
C TYR A 189 -2.40 -9.10 3.81
N GLN A 190 -2.38 -8.63 5.06
CA GLN A 190 -3.58 -8.13 5.73
C GLN A 190 -4.19 -6.91 4.99
N VAL A 191 -3.35 -6.00 4.52
CA VAL A 191 -3.82 -4.85 3.73
C VAL A 191 -4.42 -5.30 2.39
N ALA A 192 -3.73 -6.18 1.66
CA ALA A 192 -4.21 -6.70 0.39
C ALA A 192 -5.49 -7.54 0.54
N LEU A 193 -5.56 -8.34 1.61
CA LEU A 193 -6.77 -9.12 1.94
C LEU A 193 -7.96 -8.20 2.20
N ASN A 194 -7.76 -7.14 2.97
CA ASN A 194 -8.80 -6.15 3.23
C ASN A 194 -9.30 -5.50 1.94
N SER A 195 -8.39 -5.11 1.06
CA SER A 195 -8.73 -4.52 -0.23
C SER A 195 -9.50 -5.49 -1.14
N THR A 196 -9.16 -6.77 -1.14
CA THR A 196 -9.81 -7.75 -2.03
C THR A 196 -11.11 -8.31 -1.48
N VAL A 197 -11.25 -8.44 -0.16
CA VAL A 197 -12.42 -9.04 0.49
C VAL A 197 -13.47 -8.00 0.84
N HIS A 198 -13.05 -6.84 1.37
CA HIS A 198 -13.98 -5.84 1.91
C HIS A 198 -14.40 -4.79 0.87
N SER A 199 -13.53 -4.44 -0.05
CA SER A 199 -13.88 -3.47 -1.11
C SER A 199 -14.69 -4.09 -2.24
N ASN A 200 -14.79 -5.42 -2.30
CA ASN A 200 -15.36 -6.16 -3.42
C ASN A 200 -14.69 -5.84 -4.77
N ALA A 201 -13.49 -5.29 -4.72
CA ALA A 201 -12.65 -4.92 -5.84
C ALA A 201 -11.26 -5.58 -5.69
N GLY A 202 -10.55 -5.72 -6.78
CA GLY A 202 -9.15 -6.11 -6.71
C GLY A 202 -8.29 -4.92 -6.33
N CYS A 203 -7.03 -5.16 -6.02
CA CYS A 203 -6.08 -4.09 -5.74
C CYS A 203 -4.84 -4.16 -6.63
N ALA A 204 -4.36 -2.98 -7.04
CA ALA A 204 -3.06 -2.84 -7.65
C ALA A 204 -2.00 -2.69 -6.54
N VAL A 205 -0.89 -3.40 -6.68
CA VAL A 205 0.20 -3.42 -5.70
C VAL A 205 1.49 -3.03 -6.40
N SER A 206 2.28 -2.15 -5.79
CA SER A 206 3.64 -1.84 -6.21
C SER A 206 4.59 -2.03 -5.03
N ILE A 207 5.68 -2.76 -5.27
CA ILE A 207 6.77 -2.93 -4.32
C ILE A 207 8.07 -2.61 -5.06
N SER A 208 8.89 -1.73 -4.50
CA SER A 208 10.13 -1.29 -5.13
C SER A 208 11.22 -1.01 -4.10
N HIS A 209 12.43 -1.46 -4.40
CA HIS A 209 13.64 -1.08 -3.67
C HIS A 209 14.51 -0.20 -4.55
N VAL A 210 14.65 1.07 -4.18
CA VAL A 210 15.52 2.01 -4.88
C VAL A 210 16.92 1.96 -4.28
N ARG A 211 17.81 1.18 -4.89
CA ARG A 211 19.17 0.90 -4.41
C ARG A 211 19.99 2.16 -4.13
N LYS A 212 19.91 3.17 -5.00
CA LYS A 212 20.66 4.43 -4.83
C LYS A 212 20.43 5.10 -3.48
N PHE A 213 19.21 5.00 -2.95
CA PHE A 213 18.81 5.61 -1.69
C PHE A 213 18.61 4.57 -0.58
N ASN A 214 18.75 3.28 -0.90
CA ASN A 214 18.43 2.15 -0.04
C ASN A 214 17.04 2.30 0.63
N LYS A 215 16.04 2.67 -0.18
CA LYS A 215 14.66 2.88 0.27
C LYS A 215 13.72 1.84 -0.30
N LEU A 216 12.86 1.31 0.57
CA LEU A 216 11.73 0.46 0.20
C LEU A 216 10.48 1.32 0.05
N TYR A 217 9.80 1.17 -1.08
CA TYR A 217 8.51 1.80 -1.38
C TYR A 217 7.47 0.73 -1.60
N VAL A 218 6.33 0.88 -0.94
CA VAL A 218 5.19 -0.01 -1.10
C VAL A 218 3.93 0.80 -1.27
N SER A 219 3.09 0.40 -2.21
CA SER A 219 1.78 1.02 -2.45
C SER A 219 0.75 -0.03 -2.82
N LEU A 220 -0.45 0.11 -2.26
CA LEU A 220 -1.62 -0.69 -2.59
C LEU A 220 -2.78 0.28 -2.88
N SER A 221 -3.52 0.00 -3.94
CA SER A 221 -4.64 0.85 -4.36
C SER A 221 -5.81 0.00 -4.84
N ASP A 222 -7.01 0.29 -4.35
CA ASP A 222 -8.25 -0.30 -4.84
C ASP A 222 -9.27 0.77 -5.27
N VAL A 223 -10.28 0.35 -5.98
CA VAL A 223 -11.40 1.20 -6.44
C VAL A 223 -12.72 0.81 -5.79
N GLY A 224 -12.65 0.33 -4.55
CA GLY A 224 -13.80 -0.05 -3.74
C GLY A 224 -14.58 1.17 -3.21
N VAL A 225 -15.50 0.88 -2.32
CA VAL A 225 -16.41 1.89 -1.74
C VAL A 225 -15.76 2.78 -0.66
N GLY A 226 -14.50 2.49 -0.29
CA GLY A 226 -13.80 3.19 0.77
C GLY A 226 -14.13 2.69 2.17
N LEU A 227 -13.45 3.26 3.17
CA LEU A 227 -13.57 2.82 4.56
C LEU A 227 -14.86 3.29 5.22
N GLY A 228 -15.30 4.51 4.90
CA GLY A 228 -16.49 5.09 5.53
C GLY A 228 -17.71 4.21 5.34
N GLU A 229 -18.04 3.85 4.11
CA GLU A 229 -19.16 2.98 3.79
C GLU A 229 -18.99 1.58 4.37
N THR A 230 -17.77 1.01 4.23
CA THR A 230 -17.45 -0.32 4.76
C THR A 230 -17.62 -0.39 6.29
N LEU A 231 -17.12 0.60 7.03
CA LEU A 231 -17.19 0.61 8.49
C LEU A 231 -18.58 0.94 9.01
N GLU A 232 -19.32 1.83 8.34
CA GLU A 232 -20.72 2.11 8.70
C GLU A 232 -21.60 0.88 8.55
N SER A 233 -21.48 0.12 7.48
CA SER A 233 -22.23 -1.11 7.27
C SER A 233 -21.93 -2.18 8.33
N LYS A 234 -20.75 -2.14 8.94
CA LYS A 234 -20.28 -3.10 9.97
C LYS A 234 -20.32 -2.56 11.41
N LYS A 235 -20.83 -1.35 11.63
CA LYS A 235 -20.80 -0.67 12.94
C LYS A 235 -21.37 -1.54 14.08
N SER A 236 -22.51 -2.18 13.88
CA SER A 236 -23.14 -3.04 14.88
C SER A 236 -22.30 -4.27 15.23
N LEU A 237 -21.64 -4.86 14.24
CA LEU A 237 -20.72 -5.99 14.45
C LEU A 237 -19.49 -5.56 15.23
N ILE A 238 -18.89 -4.43 14.87
CA ILE A 238 -17.70 -3.89 15.53
C ILE A 238 -17.98 -3.57 17.00
N VAL A 239 -19.08 -2.91 17.28
CA VAL A 239 -19.47 -2.55 18.66
C VAL A 239 -19.85 -3.78 19.48
N GLY A 240 -20.46 -4.80 18.85
CA GLY A 240 -20.84 -6.07 19.47
C GLY A 240 -19.69 -7.06 19.67
N GLU A 241 -18.54 -6.86 19.03
CA GLU A 241 -17.40 -7.78 19.04
C GLU A 241 -16.83 -7.96 20.46
N SER A 242 -16.92 -9.18 21.00
CA SER A 242 -16.46 -9.49 22.38
C SER A 242 -14.93 -9.47 22.53
N THR A 243 -14.20 -9.67 21.42
CA THR A 243 -12.72 -9.74 21.41
C THR A 243 -12.06 -8.37 21.50
N ILE A 244 -12.78 -7.27 21.21
CA ILE A 244 -12.27 -5.91 21.31
C ILE A 244 -12.32 -5.46 22.78
N LYS A 245 -11.18 -5.00 23.32
CA LYS A 245 -11.10 -4.46 24.68
C LYS A 245 -12.04 -3.27 24.87
N ASN A 246 -12.68 -3.15 26.03
CA ASN A 246 -13.67 -2.11 26.32
C ASN A 246 -13.13 -0.67 26.12
N GLU A 247 -11.86 -0.42 26.44
CA GLU A 247 -11.21 0.87 26.24
C GLU A 247 -11.14 1.25 24.76
N VAL A 248 -10.81 0.26 23.89
CA VAL A 248 -10.77 0.44 22.45
C VAL A 248 -12.17 0.67 21.90
N LYS A 249 -13.16 -0.10 22.37
CA LYS A 249 -14.58 0.11 22.00
C LYS A 249 -15.06 1.50 22.34
N SER A 250 -14.74 1.99 23.54
CA SER A 250 -15.10 3.35 23.97
C SER A 250 -14.50 4.42 23.04
N THR A 251 -13.24 4.26 22.68
CA THR A 251 -12.57 5.18 21.74
C THR A 251 -13.22 5.13 20.35
N ILE A 252 -13.49 3.94 19.82
CA ILE A 252 -14.17 3.75 18.53
C ILE A 252 -15.56 4.37 18.55
N PHE A 253 -16.33 4.12 19.62
CA PHE A 253 -17.66 4.69 19.77
C PHE A 253 -17.63 6.22 19.75
N LYS A 254 -16.70 6.82 20.48
CA LYS A 254 -16.50 8.27 20.50
C LYS A 254 -16.10 8.83 19.13
N LEU A 255 -15.28 8.11 18.36
CA LEU A 255 -14.93 8.51 16.99
C LEU A 255 -16.14 8.45 16.06
N TYR A 256 -17.02 7.45 16.20
CA TYR A 256 -18.29 7.41 15.45
C TYR A 256 -19.22 8.56 15.82
N GLU A 257 -19.32 8.93 17.10
CA GLU A 257 -20.11 10.10 17.52
C GLU A 257 -19.55 11.39 16.90
N LEU A 258 -18.23 11.59 16.99
CA LEU A 258 -17.55 12.74 16.38
C LEU A 258 -17.74 12.79 14.86
N SER A 259 -17.72 11.67 14.17
CA SER A 259 -17.92 11.60 12.73
C SER A 259 -19.33 12.06 12.29
N ASN A 260 -20.33 11.87 13.15
CA ASN A 260 -21.71 12.33 12.89
C ASN A 260 -21.88 13.82 13.15
N ILE A 261 -21.12 14.37 14.12
CA ILE A 261 -21.18 15.80 14.48
C ILE A 261 -20.35 16.61 13.49
N ASP A 262 -19.15 16.17 13.19
CA ASP A 262 -18.15 16.87 12.38
C ASP A 262 -18.02 16.19 11.01
N ARG A 263 -19.03 16.38 10.17
CA ARG A 263 -19.19 15.70 8.88
C ARG A 263 -18.04 15.97 7.92
N ASP A 264 -17.42 17.14 8.00
CA ASP A 264 -16.29 17.51 7.14
C ASP A 264 -15.04 16.65 7.37
N TYR A 265 -14.96 15.98 8.52
CA TYR A 265 -13.86 15.08 8.87
C TYR A 265 -14.30 13.62 8.98
N LYS A 266 -15.51 13.29 8.50
CA LYS A 266 -16.09 11.95 8.64
C LYS A 266 -15.13 10.86 8.18
N GLU A 267 -14.60 10.97 6.96
CA GLU A 267 -13.73 9.95 6.39
C GLU A 267 -12.38 9.86 7.15
N MET A 268 -11.86 10.97 7.67
CA MET A 268 -10.70 10.95 8.57
C MET A 268 -10.95 10.10 9.81
N TYR A 269 -12.12 10.26 10.45
CA TYR A 269 -12.49 9.44 11.60
C TYR A 269 -12.60 7.96 11.22
N MET A 270 -13.17 7.65 10.05
CA MET A 270 -13.26 6.27 9.56
C MET A 270 -11.88 5.67 9.28
N ILE A 271 -10.96 6.44 8.69
CA ILE A 271 -9.57 6.00 8.53
C ILE A 271 -8.96 5.68 9.91
N ILE A 272 -9.12 6.56 10.89
CA ILE A 272 -8.56 6.34 12.24
C ILE A 272 -9.21 5.13 12.91
N ILE A 273 -10.52 4.94 12.79
CA ILE A 273 -11.21 3.73 13.28
C ILE A 273 -10.62 2.48 12.63
N ALA A 274 -10.41 2.49 11.30
CA ALA A 274 -9.78 1.37 10.60
C ALA A 274 -8.36 1.06 11.08
N LEU A 275 -7.60 2.11 11.40
CA LEU A 275 -6.25 1.98 11.95
C LEU A 275 -6.25 1.38 13.35
N ILE A 276 -7.23 1.71 14.19
CA ILE A 276 -7.38 1.19 15.56
C ILE A 276 -7.97 -0.22 15.55
N LEU A 277 -9.02 -0.40 14.77
CA LEU A 277 -9.56 -1.71 14.53
C LEU A 277 -8.45 -2.50 13.87
N ARG A 278 -7.85 -3.41 14.60
CA ARG A 278 -7.21 -4.53 13.96
C ARG A 278 -8.26 -5.04 12.98
N MET A 279 -8.15 -4.72 11.68
CA MET A 279 -9.08 -5.24 10.68
C MET A 279 -8.81 -6.73 10.51
N THR A 280 -8.97 -7.45 11.63
CA THR A 280 -9.00 -8.89 11.68
C THR A 280 -10.34 -9.34 11.12
N ARG A 281 -10.29 -10.40 10.37
CA ARG A 281 -11.47 -11.11 9.87
C ARG A 281 -12.60 -11.12 10.89
N LEU A 282 -13.71 -10.57 10.53
CA LEU A 282 -14.98 -10.69 11.27
C LEU A 282 -15.61 -12.09 11.11
N ASP A 283 -15.01 -12.97 10.35
CA ASP A 283 -15.56 -14.29 9.97
C ASP A 283 -15.02 -15.46 10.82
N GLY A 284 -14.27 -15.22 11.88
CA GLY A 284 -14.06 -16.20 12.97
C GLY A 284 -13.31 -17.49 12.64
N SER A 285 -12.78 -17.70 11.43
CA SER A 285 -12.33 -19.01 10.98
C SER A 285 -10.85 -19.35 11.20
N ASP A 286 -9.98 -18.40 11.58
CA ASP A 286 -8.56 -18.70 11.85
C ASP A 286 -8.02 -17.95 13.07
N ASN A 287 -7.79 -18.71 14.14
CA ASN A 287 -7.31 -18.19 15.44
C ASN A 287 -5.82 -17.74 15.43
N GLU A 288 -5.03 -18.07 14.41
CA GLU A 288 -3.58 -17.87 14.42
C GLU A 288 -3.11 -16.54 13.82
N CYS A 289 -3.93 -15.84 13.03
CA CYS A 289 -3.57 -14.57 12.39
C CYS A 289 -4.05 -13.31 13.11
N ARG A 290 -4.46 -13.39 14.37
CA ARG A 290 -5.15 -12.29 15.08
C ARG A 290 -4.29 -11.14 15.54
N ASP A 291 -2.95 -11.26 15.49
CA ASP A 291 -2.05 -10.25 16.08
C ASP A 291 -1.48 -9.21 15.11
N TYR A 292 -1.72 -9.36 13.81
CA TYR A 292 -1.10 -8.53 12.77
C TYR A 292 -2.13 -7.68 12.02
N GLY A 293 -2.66 -6.67 12.67
CA GLY A 293 -3.54 -5.69 12.02
C GLY A 293 -2.75 -4.55 11.36
N LEU A 294 -3.48 -3.68 10.66
CA LEU A 294 -2.93 -2.46 10.05
C LEU A 294 -2.10 -1.60 11.04
N ILE A 295 -2.42 -1.66 12.32
CA ILE A 295 -1.66 -0.99 13.39
C ILE A 295 -0.23 -1.52 13.50
N SER A 296 -0.02 -2.83 13.35
CA SER A 296 1.34 -3.41 13.42
C SER A 296 2.21 -2.95 12.24
N VAL A 297 1.60 -2.75 11.06
CA VAL A 297 2.26 -2.15 9.90
C VAL A 297 2.71 -0.73 10.22
N ILE A 298 1.80 0.06 10.78
CA ILE A 298 2.04 1.46 11.11
C ILE A 298 3.10 1.56 12.19
N ASP A 299 2.98 0.78 13.27
CA ASP A 299 3.96 0.71 14.33
C ASP A 299 5.34 0.42 13.77
N PHE A 300 5.45 -0.62 12.95
CA PHE A 300 6.70 -1.00 12.31
C PHE A 300 7.29 0.15 11.46
N ILE A 301 6.46 0.77 10.61
CA ILE A 301 6.91 1.84 9.71
C ILE A 301 7.33 3.07 10.52
N LEU A 302 6.51 3.50 11.48
CA LEU A 302 6.76 4.72 12.24
C LEU A 302 7.93 4.58 13.23
N GLN A 303 8.12 3.39 13.83
CA GLN A 303 9.29 3.10 14.67
C GLN A 303 10.60 3.17 13.90
N ASN A 304 10.55 2.81 12.62
CA ASN A 304 11.71 2.84 11.73
C ASN A 304 11.83 4.12 10.89
N ASN A 305 11.29 5.24 11.41
CA ASN A 305 11.35 6.56 10.78
C ASN A 305 10.76 6.63 9.37
N GLY A 306 9.87 5.71 9.03
CA GLY A 306 9.16 5.71 7.76
C GLY A 306 7.98 6.67 7.75
N TYR A 307 7.34 6.79 6.58
CA TYR A 307 6.09 7.50 6.39
C TYR A 307 5.02 6.50 5.99
N PHE A 308 3.86 6.58 6.62
CA PHE A 308 2.68 5.83 6.24
C PHE A 308 1.59 6.80 5.80
N ARG A 309 1.00 6.54 4.65
CA ARG A 309 -0.04 7.37 4.06
C ARG A 309 -1.24 6.51 3.75
N MET A 310 -2.41 7.00 4.08
CA MET A 310 -3.67 6.32 3.81
C MET A 310 -4.69 7.30 3.27
N HIS A 311 -5.27 6.94 2.13
CA HIS A 311 -6.38 7.64 1.51
C HIS A 311 -7.61 6.73 1.55
N SER A 312 -8.75 7.33 1.81
CA SER A 312 -10.06 6.71 1.62
C SER A 312 -11.00 7.77 1.08
N ASN A 313 -11.59 7.50 -0.08
CA ASN A 313 -12.53 8.35 -0.80
C ASN A 313 -12.07 9.81 -0.97
N ASP A 314 -12.53 10.71 -0.11
CA ASP A 314 -12.26 12.14 -0.20
C ASP A 314 -11.14 12.62 0.72
N THR A 315 -10.59 11.74 1.54
CA THR A 315 -9.66 12.12 2.61
C THR A 315 -8.38 11.29 2.56
N ARG A 316 -7.24 11.97 2.68
CA ARG A 316 -5.92 11.36 2.82
C ARG A 316 -5.25 11.86 4.08
N ILE A 317 -4.68 10.93 4.86
CA ILE A 317 -3.84 11.23 6.02
C ILE A 317 -2.40 10.78 5.77
N ILE A 318 -1.46 11.50 6.38
CA ILE A 318 -0.03 11.18 6.36
C ILE A 318 0.43 11.04 7.81
N LEU A 319 0.94 9.87 8.15
CA LEU A 319 1.49 9.57 9.46
C LEU A 319 3.01 9.51 9.39
N SER A 320 3.67 10.10 10.38
CA SER A 320 5.12 10.09 10.53
C SER A 320 5.50 9.70 11.96
N ASN A 321 6.78 9.46 12.21
CA ASN A 321 7.32 9.12 13.52
C ASN A 321 6.85 10.11 14.63
N ARG A 322 6.69 11.40 14.32
CA ARG A 322 6.18 12.40 15.28
C ARG A 322 4.81 12.04 15.87
N MET A 323 4.00 11.27 15.13
CA MET A 323 2.66 10.86 15.54
C MET A 323 2.65 9.51 16.24
N TYR A 324 3.78 8.76 16.16
CA TYR A 324 3.91 7.44 16.76
C TYR A 324 3.56 7.42 18.25
N LYS A 325 3.97 8.45 18.99
CA LYS A 325 3.66 8.60 20.42
C LYS A 325 2.16 8.55 20.74
N TYR A 326 1.30 9.01 19.83
CA TYR A 326 -0.16 9.00 20.05
C TYR A 326 -0.73 7.59 19.91
N PHE A 327 -0.18 6.78 19.00
CA PHE A 327 -0.55 5.37 18.88
C PHE A 327 -0.02 4.55 20.06
N ASN A 328 1.23 4.73 20.42
CA ASN A 328 1.90 4.00 21.50
C ASN A 328 1.25 4.29 22.86
N ASN A 329 0.93 5.54 23.15
CA ASN A 329 0.25 5.96 24.38
C ASN A 329 -1.27 5.77 24.31
N LYS A 330 -1.82 5.24 23.21
CA LYS A 330 -3.26 5.07 22.96
C LYS A 330 -4.06 6.38 23.06
N ASP A 331 -3.40 7.52 22.80
CA ASP A 331 -4.00 8.86 22.88
C ASP A 331 -4.53 9.31 21.51
N ILE A 332 -5.45 8.52 20.99
CA ILE A 332 -5.99 8.68 19.63
C ILE A 332 -6.74 10.00 19.44
N LEU A 333 -7.37 10.50 20.48
CA LEU A 333 -8.08 11.79 20.38
C LEU A 333 -7.11 12.95 20.18
N ARG A 334 -5.92 12.90 20.77
CA ARG A 334 -4.87 13.87 20.48
C ARG A 334 -4.30 13.73 19.07
N LEU A 335 -4.25 12.52 18.52
CA LEU A 335 -3.90 12.31 17.12
C LEU A 335 -4.91 13.03 16.21
N VAL A 336 -6.21 12.88 16.48
CA VAL A 336 -7.29 13.58 15.75
C VAL A 336 -7.08 15.09 15.79
N ASP A 337 -6.89 15.65 16.99
CA ASP A 337 -6.65 17.08 17.16
C ASP A 337 -5.40 17.56 16.43
N PHE A 338 -4.34 16.74 16.46
CA PHE A 338 -3.11 17.04 15.73
C PHE A 338 -3.33 17.09 14.22
N LEU A 339 -4.00 16.06 13.67
CA LEU A 339 -4.31 16.00 12.23
C LEU A 339 -5.18 17.17 11.77
N LYS A 340 -6.14 17.58 12.59
CA LYS A 340 -7.00 18.75 12.27
C LYS A 340 -6.26 20.08 12.27
N ARG A 341 -5.20 20.22 13.06
CA ARG A 341 -4.40 21.45 13.15
C ARG A 341 -3.31 21.53 12.08
N GLU A 342 -2.84 20.40 11.60
CA GLU A 342 -1.72 20.33 10.65
C GLU A 342 -2.18 19.98 9.24
N ASP A 343 -2.52 20.98 8.44
CA ASP A 343 -2.97 20.82 7.05
C ASP A 343 -2.03 20.02 6.16
N LYS A 344 -0.74 19.92 6.52
CA LYS A 344 0.26 19.14 5.78
C LYS A 344 0.04 17.63 5.83
N ASN A 345 -0.68 17.15 6.83
CA ASN A 345 -0.87 15.73 7.11
C ASN A 345 -2.30 15.25 6.83
N LEU A 346 -3.19 16.17 6.48
CA LEU A 346 -4.58 15.89 6.20
C LEU A 346 -5.02 16.60 4.92
N TYR A 347 -5.41 15.84 3.92
CA TYR A 347 -5.98 16.33 2.67
C TYR A 347 -7.45 15.90 2.61
N ARG A 348 -8.33 16.82 2.22
CA ARG A 348 -9.78 16.61 2.13
C ARG A 348 -10.32 17.04 0.77
N ASN A 349 -11.56 16.66 0.50
CA ASN A 349 -12.26 16.97 -0.76
C ASN A 349 -11.52 16.42 -1.99
N MET A 350 -10.93 15.24 -1.85
CA MET A 350 -10.36 14.47 -2.95
C MET A 350 -11.50 13.83 -3.75
N PHE A 351 -11.41 13.88 -5.08
CA PHE A 351 -12.38 13.21 -5.95
C PHE A 351 -11.79 11.90 -6.47
N PHE A 352 -11.36 11.03 -5.58
CA PHE A 352 -10.68 9.80 -5.93
C PHE A 352 -11.17 8.67 -5.02
N GLN A 353 -12.00 7.80 -5.58
CA GLN A 353 -12.67 6.74 -4.84
C GLN A 353 -11.73 5.58 -4.50
N GLY A 354 -12.04 4.85 -3.44
CA GLY A 354 -11.33 3.65 -3.00
C GLY A 354 -10.45 3.87 -1.79
N VAL A 355 -9.63 2.85 -1.50
CA VAL A 355 -8.63 2.88 -0.43
C VAL A 355 -7.24 2.77 -1.04
N HIS A 356 -6.37 3.71 -0.70
CA HIS A 356 -4.99 3.73 -1.18
C HIS A 356 -4.06 3.84 0.02
N ILE A 357 -3.14 2.90 0.12
CA ILE A 357 -2.15 2.85 1.20
C ILE A 357 -0.78 2.87 0.55
N ASP A 358 0.05 3.78 1.00
CA ASP A 358 1.45 3.79 0.61
C ASP A 358 2.37 4.05 1.80
N PHE A 359 3.55 3.45 1.78
CA PHE A 359 4.57 3.72 2.76
C PHE A 359 5.97 3.64 2.18
N GLU A 360 6.91 4.32 2.83
CA GLU A 360 8.33 4.27 2.52
C GLU A 360 9.14 4.02 3.78
N LEU A 361 10.19 3.21 3.62
CA LEU A 361 11.18 2.93 4.66
C LEU A 361 12.56 3.24 4.13
N ASP A 362 13.34 3.99 4.89
CA ASP A 362 14.77 4.16 4.67
C ASP A 362 15.52 3.04 5.40
N LEU A 363 16.02 2.08 4.65
CA LEU A 363 16.66 0.89 5.21
C LEU A 363 18.01 1.20 5.88
N ASN A 364 18.64 2.35 5.55
CA ASN A 364 19.84 2.80 6.25
C ASN A 364 19.55 3.33 7.66
N ASN A 365 18.32 3.82 7.87
CA ASN A 365 17.88 4.46 9.11
C ASN A 365 16.96 3.56 9.95
N MET A 366 16.95 2.26 9.68
CA MET A 366 16.21 1.32 10.52
C MET A 366 16.76 1.37 11.95
N SER A 367 15.86 1.38 12.92
CA SER A 367 16.22 1.55 14.32
C SER A 367 17.12 0.41 14.81
N ALA A 368 18.10 0.72 15.68
CA ALA A 368 18.89 -0.30 16.37
C ALA A 368 17.99 -1.30 17.12
N HIS A 369 16.90 -0.80 17.70
CA HIS A 369 15.88 -1.60 18.39
C HIS A 369 15.25 -2.67 17.47
N PHE A 370 14.98 -2.36 16.20
CA PHE A 370 14.49 -3.35 15.24
C PHE A 370 15.48 -4.51 15.07
N TRP A 371 16.76 -4.20 14.95
CA TRP A 371 17.80 -5.23 14.79
C TRP A 371 18.01 -6.04 16.04
N GLU A 372 18.00 -5.42 17.22
CA GLU A 372 18.10 -6.10 18.53
C GLU A 372 16.89 -7.03 18.75
N GLU A 373 15.68 -6.56 18.50
CA GLU A 373 14.47 -7.38 18.59
C GLU A 373 14.49 -8.53 17.59
N THR A 374 14.92 -8.27 16.36
CA THR A 374 15.07 -9.28 15.32
C THR A 374 16.06 -10.36 15.75
N GLN A 375 17.22 -9.97 16.26
CA GLN A 375 18.24 -10.88 16.77
C GLN A 375 17.71 -11.75 17.92
N LYS A 376 17.06 -11.15 18.89
CA LYS A 376 16.45 -11.86 20.02
C LYS A 376 15.44 -12.91 19.55
N LYS A 377 14.52 -12.55 18.66
CA LYS A 377 13.50 -13.45 18.12
C LYS A 377 14.08 -14.60 17.30
N ILE A 378 15.14 -14.35 16.55
CA ILE A 378 15.84 -15.40 15.79
C ILE A 378 16.48 -16.39 16.74
N ILE A 379 17.19 -15.93 17.78
CA ILE A 379 17.80 -16.77 18.80
C ILE A 379 16.74 -17.63 19.52
N GLU A 380 15.61 -17.03 19.92
CA GLU A 380 14.47 -17.75 20.52
C GLU A 380 13.95 -18.89 19.60
N ARG A 381 13.77 -18.61 18.29
CA ARG A 381 13.34 -19.62 17.30
C ARG A 381 14.32 -20.77 17.15
N ILE A 382 15.61 -20.46 17.10
CA ILE A 382 16.68 -21.47 17.00
C ILE A 382 16.69 -22.37 18.22
N ASN A 383 16.61 -21.77 19.41
CA ASN A 383 16.59 -22.51 20.65
C ASN A 383 15.36 -23.43 20.73
N ALA A 384 14.20 -22.97 20.30
CA ALA A 384 12.97 -23.78 20.24
C ALA A 384 13.11 -24.95 19.26
N LYS A 385 13.70 -24.74 18.07
CA LYS A 385 13.96 -25.83 17.10
C LYS A 385 14.93 -26.86 17.63
N ASN A 386 16.00 -26.43 18.33
CA ASN A 386 16.97 -27.33 18.91
C ASN A 386 16.39 -28.14 20.08
N SER A 387 15.56 -27.54 20.91
CA SER A 387 14.86 -28.23 22.01
C SER A 387 13.92 -29.32 21.48
N ASN A 388 13.20 -29.06 20.38
CA ASN A 388 12.33 -30.04 19.74
C ASN A 388 13.09 -31.20 19.10
N LYS A 389 14.33 -30.96 18.60
CA LYS A 389 15.20 -32.03 18.09
C LYS A 389 15.77 -32.92 19.17
N MET A 390 16.02 -32.39 20.37
CA MET A 390 16.54 -33.18 21.51
C MET A 390 15.42 -33.95 22.23
N GLY A 391 14.17 -33.50 22.16
CA GLY A 391 13.00 -34.22 22.75
C GLY A 391 12.45 -35.37 21.89
N GLY A 392 12.92 -35.54 20.67
CA GLY A 392 12.47 -36.58 19.72
C GLY A 392 13.33 -37.87 19.70
N GLY A 393 14.07 -38.14 20.74
CA GLY A 393 14.92 -39.34 20.83
C GLY A 393 14.49 -40.25 21.95
N ILE A 394 13.79 -41.32 21.66
CA ILE A 394 14.06 -42.75 21.85
C ILE A 394 12.74 -43.49 21.75
N PRO A 395 12.43 -44.25 20.71
CA PRO A 395 11.45 -45.32 20.81
C PRO A 395 12.08 -46.46 21.60
N GLN A 396 11.50 -46.78 22.75
CA GLN A 396 11.72 -48.08 23.36
C GLN A 396 11.00 -49.17 22.57
#